data_65b83bec2d9f2e376c187d047f1e7a0f
#
_entry.id   65b83bec2d9f2e376c187d047f1e7a0f
#
_cell.length_a   1.000
_cell.length_b   1.000
_cell.length_c   1.000
_cell.angle_alpha   90.00
_cell.angle_beta   90.00
_cell.angle_gamma   90.00
#
_symmetry.space_group_name_H-M   'P 1'
#
loop_
_entity.id
_entity.type
_entity.pdbx_description
1 polymer ?
#
loop_
_entity_poly.entity_id
_entity_poly.type
_entity_poly.pdbx_seq_one_letter_code
_entity_poly.pdbx_strand_id
1 'polypeptide(L)'
;DQTLTLIDTAGLRRRSKVDEDLEYYSVVRTLGAVERSDVTVVMIDGTEGLTEQDKKIAGYAHEKGRGMIIAVNKWDLVPKETNTMRDFERILRAELQFLSYAPIVFISAMTGQRLYTLLDLSLDVNEARSMRISTGRFNEILQDAMAMNQPPSDKGVRLKIFYGSQVQVNPPVFVLHVNRKDLLHFSYHRYLENRIRQEYGFMGTPIMLIAKERDE
;
A
#
# COMPACT_ATOMS: atom_id res chain seq x y z
N ASP A 1 -7.28 10.82 -23.44
CA ASP A 1 -6.66 11.81 -22.55
C ASP A 1 -7.14 11.52 -21.13
N GLN A 2 -6.20 11.28 -20.20
CA GLN A 2 -6.48 11.09 -18.78
C GLN A 2 -6.05 12.35 -18.04
N THR A 3 -6.87 12.80 -17.07
CA THR A 3 -6.59 14.00 -16.29
C THR A 3 -6.16 13.60 -14.88
N LEU A 4 -5.01 14.09 -14.42
CA LEU A 4 -4.53 13.95 -13.05
C LEU A 4 -4.74 15.28 -12.30
N THR A 5 -5.35 15.22 -11.12
CA THR A 5 -5.44 16.35 -10.20
C THR A 5 -4.38 16.19 -9.11
N LEU A 6 -3.42 17.10 -9.06
CA LEU A 6 -2.41 17.11 -8.02
C LEU A 6 -2.94 17.87 -6.80
N ILE A 7 -2.90 17.22 -5.64
CA ILE A 7 -3.19 17.82 -4.34
C ILE A 7 -1.85 18.06 -3.66
N ASP A 8 -1.39 19.31 -3.67
CA ASP A 8 -0.14 19.66 -2.97
C ASP A 8 -0.37 19.73 -1.46
N THR A 9 0.56 19.15 -0.72
CA THR A 9 0.61 19.25 0.73
C THR A 9 1.74 20.18 1.13
N ALA A 10 1.48 21.13 2.04
CA ALA A 10 2.55 21.90 2.65
C ALA A 10 3.57 20.92 3.24
N GLY A 11 4.83 21.03 2.83
CA GLY A 11 5.89 20.12 3.25
C GLY A 11 5.94 19.99 4.77
N LEU A 12 5.77 18.75 5.28
CA LEU A 12 5.74 18.41 6.71
C LEU A 12 7.12 18.44 7.37
N ARG A 13 8.13 18.97 6.71
CA ARG A 13 9.48 18.98 7.25
C ARG A 13 9.56 19.92 8.45
N ARG A 14 10.12 19.42 9.55
CA ARG A 14 10.57 20.20 10.68
C ARG A 14 11.44 21.36 10.17
N ARG A 15 10.87 22.58 10.11
CA ARG A 15 11.68 23.76 10.29
C ARG A 15 11.96 23.86 11.77
N SER A 16 13.22 23.68 12.14
CA SER A 16 13.69 23.89 13.50
C SER A 16 13.16 25.21 14.03
N LYS A 17 12.42 25.16 15.15
CA LYS A 17 11.99 26.30 15.97
C LYS A 17 11.03 27.30 15.30
N VAL A 18 9.82 26.91 14.91
CA VAL A 18 8.70 27.88 14.85
C VAL A 18 7.38 27.13 15.08
N ASP A 19 6.66 27.54 16.11
CA ASP A 19 5.27 27.28 16.46
C ASP A 19 4.70 25.86 16.32
N GLU A 20 4.43 25.21 17.45
CA GLU A 20 3.66 23.95 17.59
C GLU A 20 2.30 24.03 16.84
N ASP A 21 1.67 25.19 16.79
CA ASP A 21 0.41 25.41 16.08
C ASP A 21 0.53 25.27 14.56
N LEU A 22 1.60 25.79 13.95
CA LEU A 22 1.84 25.68 12.51
C LEU A 22 2.16 24.23 12.07
N GLU A 23 2.88 23.49 12.91
CA GLU A 23 3.17 22.07 12.67
C GLU A 23 1.87 21.24 12.71
N TYR A 24 1.01 21.50 13.70
CA TYR A 24 -0.30 20.85 13.83
C TYR A 24 -1.18 21.09 12.59
N TYR A 25 -1.31 22.33 12.13
CA TYR A 25 -2.10 22.66 10.92
C TYR A 25 -1.53 22.04 9.66
N SER A 26 -0.22 21.90 9.54
CA SER A 26 0.44 21.25 8.40
C SER A 26 0.13 19.75 8.39
N VAL A 27 0.20 19.09 9.54
CA VAL A 27 -0.17 17.67 9.68
C VAL A 27 -1.64 17.45 9.32
N VAL A 28 -2.56 18.24 9.88
CA VAL A 28 -4.00 18.13 9.60
C VAL A 28 -4.31 18.30 8.11
N ARG A 29 -3.68 19.26 7.44
CA ARG A 29 -3.84 19.47 6.00
C ARG A 29 -3.35 18.27 5.19
N THR A 30 -2.21 17.70 5.56
CA THR A 30 -1.66 16.52 4.87
C THR A 30 -2.56 15.31 5.06
N LEU A 31 -3.05 15.05 6.27
CA LEU A 31 -4.00 13.97 6.52
C LEU A 31 -5.29 14.15 5.72
N GLY A 32 -5.82 15.39 5.66
CA GLY A 32 -6.98 15.72 4.85
C GLY A 32 -6.74 15.58 3.34
N ALA A 33 -5.52 15.83 2.85
CA ALA A 33 -5.14 15.61 1.46
C ALA A 33 -5.08 14.10 1.15
N VAL A 34 -4.49 13.30 2.04
CA VAL A 34 -4.47 11.83 1.94
C VAL A 34 -5.89 11.28 1.86
N GLU A 35 -6.80 11.74 2.71
CA GLU A 35 -8.19 11.26 2.71
C GLU A 35 -8.96 11.57 1.42
N ARG A 36 -8.60 12.61 0.72
CA ARG A 36 -9.24 13.01 -0.55
C ARG A 36 -8.55 12.42 -1.79
N SER A 37 -7.32 11.93 -1.63
CA SER A 37 -6.54 11.40 -2.75
C SER A 37 -7.00 9.98 -3.13
N ASP A 38 -6.87 9.64 -4.41
CA ASP A 38 -6.97 8.27 -4.88
C ASP A 38 -5.64 7.54 -4.72
N VAL A 39 -4.57 8.22 -5.06
CA VAL A 39 -3.19 7.73 -4.96
C VAL A 39 -2.36 8.71 -4.14
N THR A 40 -1.67 8.19 -3.15
CA THR A 40 -0.74 8.96 -2.31
C THR A 40 0.70 8.68 -2.74
N VAL A 41 1.42 9.71 -3.13
CA VAL A 41 2.85 9.65 -3.39
C VAL A 41 3.60 10.05 -2.12
N VAL A 42 4.25 9.09 -1.48
CA VAL A 42 5.13 9.37 -0.33
C VAL A 42 6.49 9.79 -0.88
N MET A 43 6.81 11.07 -0.73
CA MET A 43 8.02 11.65 -1.27
C MET A 43 9.13 11.67 -0.22
N ILE A 44 10.19 10.90 -0.47
CA ILE A 44 11.36 10.76 0.39
C ILE A 44 12.51 11.57 -0.20
N ASP A 45 13.23 12.30 0.62
CA ASP A 45 14.47 12.95 0.21
C ASP A 45 15.61 11.93 0.13
N GLY A 46 16.13 11.70 -1.06
CA GLY A 46 17.21 10.73 -1.28
C GLY A 46 18.50 11.04 -0.55
N THR A 47 18.73 12.30 -0.17
CA THR A 47 19.95 12.73 0.56
C THR A 47 19.83 12.53 2.07
N GLU A 48 18.61 12.53 2.61
CA GLU A 48 18.33 12.34 4.05
C GLU A 48 17.89 10.91 4.36
N GLY A 49 17.28 10.23 3.37
CA GLY A 49 16.68 8.92 3.55
C GLY A 49 15.29 8.97 4.17
N LEU A 50 14.81 7.81 4.60
CA LEU A 50 13.48 7.63 5.18
C LEU A 50 13.43 8.15 6.62
N THR A 51 12.45 9.01 6.92
CA THR A 51 12.24 9.56 8.26
C THR A 51 11.06 8.87 8.96
N GLU A 52 10.98 9.00 10.30
CA GLU A 52 9.84 8.48 11.08
C GLU A 52 8.52 9.19 10.71
N GLN A 53 8.59 10.43 10.24
CA GLN A 53 7.42 11.18 9.76
C GLN A 53 6.90 10.60 8.44
N ASP A 54 7.80 10.25 7.52
CA ASP A 54 7.43 9.59 6.25
C ASP A 54 6.72 8.25 6.53
N LYS A 55 7.24 7.46 7.49
CA LYS A 55 6.62 6.19 7.90
C LYS A 55 5.21 6.39 8.45
N LYS A 56 4.99 7.41 9.28
CA LYS A 56 3.67 7.72 9.86
C LYS A 56 2.65 8.11 8.78
N ILE A 57 3.05 8.96 7.83
CA ILE A 57 2.18 9.36 6.73
C ILE A 57 1.87 8.17 5.83
N ALA A 58 2.88 7.38 5.50
CA ALA A 58 2.74 6.16 4.72
C ALA A 58 1.79 5.15 5.40
N GLY A 59 1.94 4.95 6.70
CA GLY A 59 1.04 4.12 7.52
C GLY A 59 -0.40 4.61 7.48
N TYR A 60 -0.61 5.91 7.68
CA TYR A 60 -1.94 6.50 7.61
C TYR A 60 -2.61 6.32 6.24
N ALA A 61 -1.88 6.57 5.15
CA ALA A 61 -2.40 6.40 3.81
C ALA A 61 -2.75 4.92 3.50
N HIS A 62 -1.93 3.99 4.00
CA HIS A 62 -2.20 2.56 3.93
C HIS A 62 -3.49 2.17 4.67
N GLU A 63 -3.66 2.63 5.91
CA GLU A 63 -4.86 2.39 6.72
C GLU A 63 -6.14 2.96 6.07
N LYS A 64 -6.01 4.10 5.39
CA LYS A 64 -7.12 4.71 4.62
C LYS A 64 -7.37 4.03 3.27
N GLY A 65 -6.65 2.98 2.93
CA GLY A 65 -6.85 2.23 1.70
C GLY A 65 -6.50 3.01 0.43
N ARG A 66 -5.55 3.94 0.51
CA ARG A 66 -5.13 4.74 -0.65
C ARG A 66 -4.16 3.95 -1.53
N GLY A 67 -4.18 4.23 -2.84
CA GLY A 67 -3.09 3.80 -3.71
C GLY A 67 -1.77 4.43 -3.23
N MET A 68 -0.67 3.69 -3.32
CA MET A 68 0.60 4.08 -2.72
C MET A 68 1.73 4.00 -3.73
N ILE A 69 2.51 5.07 -3.82
CA ILE A 69 3.79 5.11 -4.55
C ILE A 69 4.84 5.70 -3.61
N ILE A 70 6.03 5.13 -3.60
CA ILE A 70 7.18 5.68 -2.89
C ILE A 70 8.07 6.36 -3.93
N ALA A 71 8.23 7.69 -3.84
CA ALA A 71 9.08 8.48 -4.72
C ALA A 71 10.31 8.99 -3.97
N VAL A 72 11.49 8.51 -4.35
CA VAL A 72 12.76 9.00 -3.81
C VAL A 72 13.22 10.17 -4.68
N ASN A 73 13.06 11.38 -4.15
CA ASN A 73 13.39 12.63 -4.83
C ASN A 73 14.82 13.09 -4.53
N LYS A 74 15.29 14.09 -5.25
CA LYS A 74 16.67 14.60 -5.24
C LYS A 74 17.69 13.52 -5.60
N TRP A 75 17.28 12.55 -6.45
CA TRP A 75 18.15 11.45 -6.84
C TRP A 75 19.39 11.91 -7.60
N ASP A 76 19.36 13.09 -8.22
CA ASP A 76 20.50 13.77 -8.85
C ASP A 76 21.62 14.10 -7.87
N LEU A 77 21.30 14.36 -6.60
CA LEU A 77 22.26 14.75 -5.53
C LEU A 77 22.84 13.52 -4.78
N VAL A 78 22.24 12.35 -4.94
CA VAL A 78 22.73 11.13 -4.27
C VAL A 78 24.00 10.63 -4.97
N PRO A 79 25.11 10.45 -4.24
CA PRO A 79 26.31 9.81 -4.79
C PRO A 79 25.98 8.40 -5.32
N LYS A 80 26.42 8.11 -6.56
CA LYS A 80 26.05 6.87 -7.23
C LYS A 80 27.26 5.93 -7.35
N GLU A 81 27.06 4.76 -6.76
CA GLU A 81 27.91 3.59 -6.94
C GLU A 81 27.12 2.49 -7.69
N THR A 82 27.76 1.38 -8.00
CA THR A 82 27.18 0.31 -8.83
C THR A 82 25.84 -0.21 -8.30
N ASN A 83 25.62 -0.22 -6.98
CA ASN A 83 24.44 -0.81 -6.33
C ASN A 83 23.57 0.21 -5.56
N THR A 84 23.89 1.50 -5.60
CA THR A 84 23.23 2.53 -4.78
C THR A 84 21.71 2.45 -4.83
N MET A 85 21.11 2.34 -5.99
CA MET A 85 19.66 2.26 -6.15
C MET A 85 19.09 0.99 -5.51
N ARG A 86 19.71 -0.16 -5.73
CA ARG A 86 19.27 -1.44 -5.18
C ARG A 86 19.40 -1.49 -3.66
N ASP A 87 20.48 -0.92 -3.11
CA ASP A 87 20.67 -0.87 -1.68
C ASP A 87 19.70 0.08 -1.00
N PHE A 88 19.41 1.21 -1.64
CA PHE A 88 18.39 2.15 -1.14
C PHE A 88 17.01 1.48 -1.15
N GLU A 89 16.63 0.81 -2.23
CA GLU A 89 15.38 0.07 -2.32
C GLU A 89 15.29 -1.01 -1.24
N ARG A 90 16.36 -1.78 -1.01
CA ARG A 90 16.41 -2.80 0.03
C ARG A 90 16.15 -2.22 1.42
N ILE A 91 16.72 -1.06 1.74
CA ILE A 91 16.48 -0.35 3.01
C ILE A 91 15.01 0.05 3.12
N LEU A 92 14.45 0.68 2.08
CA LEU A 92 13.05 1.09 2.08
C LEU A 92 12.11 -0.11 2.25
N ARG A 93 12.36 -1.24 1.57
CA ARG A 93 11.56 -2.46 1.70
C ARG A 93 11.65 -3.07 3.10
N ALA A 94 12.81 -2.99 3.76
CA ALA A 94 12.98 -3.47 5.13
C ALA A 94 12.23 -2.61 6.15
N GLU A 95 12.25 -1.29 5.97
CA GLU A 95 11.62 -0.33 6.87
C GLU A 95 10.09 -0.18 6.64
N LEU A 96 9.64 -0.36 5.41
CA LEU A 96 8.24 -0.21 4.98
C LEU A 96 7.64 -1.57 4.57
N GLN A 97 7.81 -2.61 5.39
CA GLN A 97 7.34 -3.97 5.07
C GLN A 97 5.84 -4.04 4.76
N PHE A 98 5.03 -3.21 5.40
CA PHE A 98 3.59 -3.11 5.17
C PHE A 98 3.23 -2.51 3.80
N LEU A 99 4.19 -1.86 3.12
CA LEU A 99 4.06 -1.31 1.77
C LEU A 99 4.83 -2.13 0.72
N SER A 100 5.01 -3.42 0.94
CA SER A 100 5.71 -4.30 -0.02
C SER A 100 5.11 -4.28 -1.43
N TYR A 101 3.84 -3.93 -1.55
CA TYR A 101 3.09 -3.81 -2.81
C TYR A 101 3.28 -2.46 -3.52
N ALA A 102 3.78 -1.43 -2.82
CA ALA A 102 3.94 -0.09 -3.40
C ALA A 102 5.15 -0.04 -4.34
N PRO A 103 5.02 0.47 -5.57
CA PRO A 103 6.16 0.71 -6.44
C PRO A 103 7.06 1.79 -5.86
N ILE A 104 8.38 1.66 -6.11
CA ILE A 104 9.38 2.65 -5.75
C ILE A 104 9.92 3.27 -7.04
N VAL A 105 9.97 4.59 -7.09
CA VAL A 105 10.54 5.34 -8.21
C VAL A 105 11.56 6.35 -7.69
N PHE A 106 12.70 6.44 -8.37
CA PHE A 106 13.78 7.38 -8.05
C PHE A 106 13.74 8.54 -9.03
N ILE A 107 13.43 9.73 -8.55
CA ILE A 107 13.17 10.92 -9.36
C ILE A 107 14.10 12.09 -8.99
N SER A 108 14.16 13.05 -9.86
CA SER A 108 14.61 14.41 -9.53
C SER A 108 13.60 15.42 -10.04
N ALA A 109 12.92 16.09 -9.13
CA ALA A 109 11.99 17.16 -9.47
C ALA A 109 12.71 18.36 -10.09
N MET A 110 13.99 18.59 -9.72
CA MET A 110 14.80 19.70 -10.24
C MET A 110 15.17 19.49 -11.71
N THR A 111 15.60 18.25 -12.07
CA THR A 111 16.08 17.95 -13.43
C THR A 111 14.99 17.39 -14.34
N GLY A 112 13.83 17.06 -13.79
CA GLY A 112 12.74 16.39 -14.53
C GLY A 112 12.92 14.87 -14.69
N GLN A 113 13.97 14.28 -14.09
CA GLN A 113 14.28 12.87 -14.24
C GLN A 113 13.14 12.00 -13.72
N ARG A 114 12.62 11.11 -14.59
CA ARG A 114 11.56 10.12 -14.33
C ARG A 114 10.24 10.70 -13.75
N LEU A 115 9.94 11.97 -13.97
CA LEU A 115 8.64 12.54 -13.58
C LEU A 115 7.50 11.92 -14.37
N TYR A 116 7.66 11.69 -15.67
CA TYR A 116 6.64 10.99 -16.47
C TYR A 116 6.40 9.58 -15.97
N THR A 117 7.45 8.86 -15.58
CA THR A 117 7.30 7.53 -14.94
C THR A 117 6.46 7.57 -13.68
N LEU A 118 6.62 8.61 -12.85
CA LEU A 118 5.79 8.79 -11.66
C LEU A 118 4.32 9.05 -12.02
N LEU A 119 4.05 9.84 -13.07
CA LEU A 119 2.69 10.10 -13.54
C LEU A 119 2.05 8.80 -14.09
N ASP A 120 2.75 8.06 -14.93
CA ASP A 120 2.29 6.77 -15.47
C ASP A 120 1.99 5.78 -14.34
N LEU A 121 2.91 5.63 -13.37
CA LEU A 121 2.68 4.80 -12.18
C LEU A 121 1.43 5.23 -11.39
N SER A 122 1.14 6.53 -11.33
CA SER A 122 -0.05 7.02 -10.63
C SER A 122 -1.33 6.58 -11.33
N LEU A 123 -1.34 6.54 -12.65
CA LEU A 123 -2.46 6.02 -13.46
C LEU A 123 -2.60 4.50 -13.28
N ASP A 124 -1.49 3.76 -13.39
CA ASP A 124 -1.48 2.30 -13.23
C ASP A 124 -1.98 1.87 -11.85
N VAL A 125 -1.52 2.55 -10.78
CA VAL A 125 -1.99 2.29 -9.42
C VAL A 125 -3.47 2.61 -9.26
N ASN A 126 -3.95 3.70 -9.86
CA ASN A 126 -5.38 4.04 -9.81
C ASN A 126 -6.23 3.02 -10.58
N GLU A 127 -5.76 2.52 -11.70
CA GLU A 127 -6.43 1.44 -12.45
C GLU A 127 -6.47 0.15 -11.63
N ALA A 128 -5.33 -0.24 -11.02
CA ALA A 128 -5.26 -1.42 -10.16
C ALA A 128 -6.24 -1.38 -8.99
N ARG A 129 -6.52 -0.21 -8.41
CA ARG A 129 -7.53 -0.02 -7.35
C ARG A 129 -8.94 -0.33 -7.81
N SER A 130 -9.24 -0.09 -9.07
CA SER A 130 -10.56 -0.28 -9.66
C SER A 130 -10.80 -1.71 -10.15
N MET A 131 -9.79 -2.56 -10.09
CA MET A 131 -9.85 -3.93 -10.57
C MET A 131 -10.89 -4.75 -9.81
N ARG A 132 -11.71 -5.49 -10.57
CA ARG A 132 -12.72 -6.38 -10.01
C ARG A 132 -12.47 -7.83 -10.37
N ILE A 133 -12.47 -8.67 -9.35
CA ILE A 133 -12.34 -10.12 -9.51
C ILE A 133 -13.74 -10.72 -9.41
N SER A 134 -14.10 -11.61 -10.33
CA SER A 134 -15.37 -12.35 -10.23
C SER A 134 -15.37 -13.29 -9.02
N THR A 135 -16.52 -13.49 -8.41
CA THR A 135 -16.68 -14.37 -7.25
C THR A 135 -16.18 -15.79 -7.52
N GLY A 136 -16.46 -16.33 -8.73
CA GLY A 136 -15.97 -17.65 -9.12
C GLY A 136 -14.46 -17.74 -9.11
N ARG A 137 -13.80 -16.79 -9.80
CA ARG A 137 -12.33 -16.77 -9.87
C ARG A 137 -11.68 -16.54 -8.51
N PHE A 138 -12.27 -15.67 -7.68
CA PHE A 138 -11.76 -15.46 -6.32
C PHE A 138 -11.83 -16.75 -5.48
N ASN A 139 -12.92 -17.52 -5.58
CA ASN A 139 -13.04 -18.77 -4.84
C ASN A 139 -12.09 -19.86 -5.36
N GLU A 140 -11.77 -19.91 -6.65
CA GLU A 140 -10.72 -20.79 -7.18
C GLU A 140 -9.37 -20.47 -6.52
N ILE A 141 -8.99 -19.19 -6.44
CA ILE A 141 -7.75 -18.75 -5.76
C ILE A 141 -7.74 -19.19 -4.29
N LEU A 142 -8.86 -19.04 -3.58
CA LEU A 142 -8.97 -19.47 -2.19
C LEU A 142 -8.81 -20.98 -2.04
N GLN A 143 -9.42 -21.77 -2.92
CA GLN A 143 -9.31 -23.24 -2.91
C GLN A 143 -7.85 -23.66 -3.16
N ASP A 144 -7.20 -23.11 -4.16
CA ASP A 144 -5.79 -23.37 -4.48
C ASP A 144 -4.88 -22.97 -3.31
N ALA A 145 -5.13 -21.82 -2.70
CA ALA A 145 -4.39 -21.35 -1.55
C ALA A 145 -4.53 -22.31 -0.36
N MET A 146 -5.75 -22.76 -0.04
CA MET A 146 -6.02 -23.72 1.03
C MET A 146 -5.44 -25.10 0.75
N ALA A 147 -5.39 -25.53 -0.50
CA ALA A 147 -4.76 -26.78 -0.91
C ALA A 147 -3.24 -26.75 -0.75
N MET A 148 -2.60 -25.62 -1.09
CA MET A 148 -1.15 -25.44 -0.96
C MET A 148 -0.69 -25.26 0.48
N ASN A 149 -1.45 -24.50 1.27
CA ASN A 149 -1.16 -24.25 2.68
C ASN A 149 -2.45 -24.35 3.49
N GLN A 150 -2.57 -25.44 4.24
CA GLN A 150 -3.78 -25.72 5.01
C GLN A 150 -4.09 -24.60 6.01
N PRO A 151 -5.38 -24.23 6.15
CA PRO A 151 -5.80 -23.25 7.13
C PRO A 151 -5.37 -23.61 8.57
N PRO A 152 -5.04 -22.63 9.41
CA PRO A 152 -4.59 -22.84 10.77
C PRO A 152 -5.67 -23.49 11.65
N SER A 153 -5.23 -24.10 12.74
CA SER A 153 -6.12 -24.65 13.76
C SER A 153 -5.69 -24.21 15.14
N ASP A 154 -6.66 -23.93 16.02
CA ASP A 154 -6.46 -23.69 17.43
C ASP A 154 -7.40 -24.56 18.26
N LYS A 155 -6.88 -25.16 19.34
CA LYS A 155 -7.63 -26.05 20.27
C LYS A 155 -8.49 -27.12 19.58
N GLY A 156 -7.96 -27.70 18.50
CA GLY A 156 -8.66 -28.74 17.74
C GLY A 156 -9.69 -28.23 16.72
N VAL A 157 -9.93 -26.93 16.65
CA VAL A 157 -10.82 -26.31 15.66
C VAL A 157 -10.00 -25.71 14.54
N ARG A 158 -10.22 -26.18 13.31
CA ARG A 158 -9.55 -25.64 12.11
C ARG A 158 -10.38 -24.52 11.50
N LEU A 159 -9.69 -23.47 11.02
CA LEU A 159 -10.30 -22.44 10.19
C LEU A 159 -10.91 -23.08 8.93
N LYS A 160 -12.18 -22.81 8.69
CA LYS A 160 -12.86 -23.16 7.44
C LYS A 160 -13.24 -21.86 6.74
N ILE A 161 -12.77 -21.69 5.50
CA ILE A 161 -13.21 -20.61 4.61
C ILE A 161 -14.22 -21.25 3.65
N PHE A 162 -15.48 -20.87 3.78
CA PHE A 162 -16.57 -21.47 2.98
C PHE A 162 -16.58 -20.87 1.57
N TYR A 163 -16.47 -19.58 1.47
CA TYR A 163 -16.36 -18.82 0.23
C TYR A 163 -15.92 -17.38 0.51
N GLY A 164 -15.60 -16.66 -0.54
CA GLY A 164 -15.30 -15.25 -0.47
C GLY A 164 -15.84 -14.46 -1.67
N SER A 165 -15.91 -13.16 -1.52
CA SER A 165 -16.30 -12.24 -2.59
C SER A 165 -15.64 -10.89 -2.45
N GLN A 166 -15.39 -10.22 -3.57
CA GLN A 166 -14.98 -8.82 -3.57
C GLN A 166 -16.24 -7.95 -3.45
N VAL A 167 -16.35 -7.24 -2.34
CA VAL A 167 -17.52 -6.41 -2.03
C VAL A 167 -17.34 -4.95 -2.43
N GLN A 168 -16.08 -4.51 -2.58
CA GLN A 168 -15.75 -3.13 -2.92
C GLN A 168 -14.49 -3.06 -3.79
N VAL A 169 -14.41 -2.01 -4.60
CA VAL A 169 -13.22 -1.50 -5.27
C VAL A 169 -12.88 -0.13 -4.67
N ASN A 170 -11.65 0.36 -4.87
CA ASN A 170 -11.21 1.69 -4.41
C ASN A 170 -11.35 1.94 -2.88
N PRO A 171 -10.72 1.16 -1.99
CA PRO A 171 -9.80 0.07 -2.22
C PRO A 171 -10.50 -1.28 -2.47
N PRO A 172 -9.76 -2.28 -2.99
CA PRO A 172 -10.26 -3.65 -3.07
C PRO A 172 -10.53 -4.23 -1.68
N VAL A 173 -11.80 -4.54 -1.40
CA VAL A 173 -12.23 -5.18 -0.15
C VAL A 173 -12.83 -6.54 -0.48
N PHE A 174 -12.29 -7.58 0.14
CA PHE A 174 -12.73 -8.95 0.03
C PHE A 174 -13.28 -9.43 1.37
N VAL A 175 -14.44 -10.03 1.35
CA VAL A 175 -15.06 -10.67 2.51
C VAL A 175 -14.88 -12.18 2.39
N LEU A 176 -14.33 -12.80 3.43
CA LEU A 176 -14.18 -14.23 3.59
C LEU A 176 -15.23 -14.72 4.59
N HIS A 177 -16.13 -15.60 4.16
CA HIS A 177 -17.08 -16.24 5.06
C HIS A 177 -16.44 -17.46 5.70
N VAL A 178 -16.30 -17.41 7.03
CA VAL A 178 -15.53 -18.36 7.82
C VAL A 178 -16.38 -18.95 8.94
N ASN A 179 -15.93 -20.08 9.52
CA ASN A 179 -16.54 -20.65 10.72
C ASN A 179 -16.22 -19.84 11.99
N ARG A 180 -14.99 -19.30 12.08
CA ARG A 180 -14.52 -18.51 13.24
C ARG A 180 -13.48 -17.51 12.76
N LYS A 181 -13.75 -16.22 12.97
CA LYS A 181 -12.88 -15.11 12.54
C LYS A 181 -11.56 -15.03 13.32
N ASP A 182 -11.57 -15.43 14.59
CA ASP A 182 -10.39 -15.44 15.47
C ASP A 182 -9.32 -16.44 15.02
N LEU A 183 -9.69 -17.45 14.20
CA LEU A 183 -8.75 -18.39 13.62
C LEU A 183 -8.01 -17.84 12.38
N LEU A 184 -8.47 -16.74 11.78
CA LEU A 184 -7.77 -16.10 10.68
C LEU A 184 -6.61 -15.23 11.23
N HIS A 185 -5.54 -15.89 11.69
CA HIS A 185 -4.36 -15.20 12.20
C HIS A 185 -3.66 -14.35 11.13
N PHE A 186 -2.93 -13.34 11.58
CA PHE A 186 -2.21 -12.41 10.72
C PHE A 186 -1.34 -13.09 9.65
N SER A 187 -0.63 -14.16 10.00
CA SER A 187 0.23 -14.88 9.05
C SER A 187 -0.55 -15.51 7.91
N TYR A 188 -1.71 -16.10 8.19
CA TYR A 188 -2.56 -16.72 7.16
C TYR A 188 -3.29 -15.66 6.33
N HIS A 189 -3.71 -14.57 6.96
CA HIS A 189 -4.24 -13.40 6.27
C HIS A 189 -3.25 -12.86 5.24
N ARG A 190 -1.99 -12.65 5.64
CA ARG A 190 -0.91 -12.20 4.75
C ARG A 190 -0.60 -13.22 3.64
N TYR A 191 -0.68 -14.50 3.94
CA TYR A 191 -0.53 -15.56 2.93
C TYR A 191 -1.62 -15.46 1.86
N LEU A 192 -2.89 -15.33 2.25
CA LEU A 192 -4.00 -15.20 1.30
C LEU A 192 -3.88 -13.91 0.46
N GLU A 193 -3.52 -12.80 1.08
CA GLU A 193 -3.25 -11.54 0.36
C GLU A 193 -2.17 -11.73 -0.71
N ASN A 194 -1.06 -12.37 -0.35
CA ASN A 194 0.03 -12.64 -1.28
C ASN A 194 -0.43 -13.54 -2.45
N ARG A 195 -1.30 -14.53 -2.21
CA ARG A 195 -1.87 -15.36 -3.27
C ARG A 195 -2.74 -14.56 -4.23
N ILE A 196 -3.58 -13.65 -3.72
CA ILE A 196 -4.37 -12.75 -4.56
C ILE A 196 -3.46 -11.86 -5.41
N ARG A 197 -2.38 -11.31 -4.82
CA ARG A 197 -1.41 -10.48 -5.53
C ARG A 197 -0.64 -11.24 -6.61
N GLN A 198 -0.32 -12.50 -6.39
CA GLN A 198 0.36 -13.33 -7.40
C GLN A 198 -0.48 -13.51 -8.66
N GLU A 199 -1.80 -13.57 -8.52
CA GLU A 199 -2.72 -13.76 -9.66
C GLU A 199 -3.12 -12.45 -10.35
N TYR A 200 -3.30 -11.37 -9.57
CA TYR A 200 -3.87 -10.10 -10.07
C TYR A 200 -2.96 -8.89 -9.91
N GLY A 201 -1.83 -9.01 -9.25
CA GLY A 201 -0.90 -7.90 -9.02
C GLY A 201 -1.40 -6.92 -7.95
N PHE A 202 -2.40 -6.11 -8.22
CA PHE A 202 -2.83 -4.99 -7.37
C PHE A 202 -1.67 -4.08 -6.99
N MET A 203 -0.85 -3.72 -7.99
CA MET A 203 0.31 -2.86 -7.80
C MET A 203 -0.09 -1.55 -7.12
N GLY A 204 0.66 -1.15 -6.11
CA GLY A 204 0.44 0.11 -5.41
C GLY A 204 -0.87 0.17 -4.61
N THR A 205 -1.62 -0.92 -4.50
CA THR A 205 -2.96 -0.91 -3.90
C THR A 205 -3.02 -1.83 -2.68
N PRO A 206 -3.46 -1.34 -1.51
CA PRO A 206 -3.73 -2.20 -0.37
C PRO A 206 -4.94 -3.09 -0.64
N ILE A 207 -4.85 -4.34 -0.24
CA ILE A 207 -5.96 -5.31 -0.29
C ILE A 207 -6.49 -5.47 1.12
N MET A 208 -7.80 -5.29 1.29
CA MET A 208 -8.46 -5.50 2.58
C MET A 208 -9.18 -6.85 2.57
N LEU A 209 -8.76 -7.76 3.45
CA LEU A 209 -9.44 -9.03 3.69
C LEU A 209 -10.19 -8.97 5.02
N ILE A 210 -11.50 -9.16 4.98
CA ILE A 210 -12.37 -9.12 6.16
C ILE A 210 -12.97 -10.50 6.38
N ALA A 211 -12.71 -11.09 7.53
CA ALA A 211 -13.37 -12.34 7.93
C ALA A 211 -14.76 -12.03 8.52
N LYS A 212 -15.78 -12.68 7.99
CA LYS A 212 -17.15 -12.63 8.52
C LYS A 212 -17.57 -14.05 8.91
N GLU A 213 -18.00 -14.21 10.15
CA GLU A 213 -18.58 -15.48 10.58
C GLU A 213 -19.92 -15.70 9.86
N ARG A 214 -20.17 -16.92 9.48
CA ARG A 214 -21.45 -17.30 8.92
C ARG A 214 -22.40 -17.53 10.09
N ASP A 215 -23.48 -16.75 10.15
CA ASP A 215 -24.59 -17.04 11.03
C ASP A 215 -25.18 -18.41 10.63
N GLU A 216 -25.34 -19.31 11.59
CA GLU A 216 -25.92 -20.64 11.38
C GLU A 216 -27.40 -20.55 10.96
#